data_363105dfb9ee42b5c2021673f3eac344
#
_entry.id   363105dfb9ee42b5c2021673f3eac344
#
_cell.length_a   1.000
_cell.length_b   1.000
_cell.length_c   1.000
_cell.angle_alpha   90.00
_cell.angle_beta   90.00
_cell.angle_gamma   90.00
#
_symmetry.space_group_name_H-M   'P 1'
#
loop_
_entity.id
_entity.type
_entity.pdbx_description
1 polymer ?
#
loop_
_entity_poly.entity_id
_entity_poly.type
_entity_poly.pdbx_seq_one_letter_code
_entity_poly.pdbx_strand_id
1 'polypeptide(L)'
;PVLLSSIGTNKNGKRTALIYLFNDLFGMLFWSIVFYSVNAVVHFPFMNATMSPVLIALLNTVFRAATILVLLPFIKWIEKIVYLVVKDSPEDEEDQADFDLLEERFLAYPDLAITQSHLAMNGMAKKARKNILRALSLFLVYSTEKFNKVQEKETLIDKYEDKLGTYLMQMSTHEMNGSQAKQVSKFLHTVSDFERLGDHAVNISEVAAELNEKKIAFSD
;
A
#
# COMPACT_ATOMS: atom_id res chain seq x y z
N PRO A 1 19.69 0.85 3.94
CA PRO A 1 18.71 1.63 4.73
C PRO A 1 17.26 1.39 4.25
N VAL A 2 16.98 1.53 2.94
CA VAL A 2 15.62 1.43 2.36
C VAL A 2 14.97 0.06 2.60
N LEU A 3 15.69 -1.05 2.47
CA LEU A 3 15.16 -2.38 2.76
C LEU A 3 14.84 -2.55 4.26
N LEU A 4 15.69 -2.02 5.15
CA LEU A 4 15.46 -2.07 6.59
C LEU A 4 14.22 -1.24 6.98
N SER A 5 14.04 -0.07 6.37
CA SER A 5 12.84 0.76 6.62
C SER A 5 11.56 0.15 6.04
N SER A 6 11.67 -0.80 5.10
CA SER A 6 10.50 -1.50 4.55
C SER A 6 10.05 -2.70 5.39
N ILE A 7 10.85 -3.11 6.39
CA ILE A 7 10.48 -4.15 7.35
C ILE A 7 9.36 -3.58 8.25
N GLY A 8 8.15 -4.10 8.12
CA GLY A 8 6.98 -3.57 8.84
C GLY A 8 6.06 -2.66 8.01
N THR A 9 6.46 -2.26 6.80
CA THR A 9 5.56 -1.55 5.89
C THR A 9 4.60 -2.51 5.18
N ASN A 10 3.55 -1.94 4.58
CA ASN A 10 2.61 -2.66 3.74
C ASN A 10 3.30 -3.23 2.47
N LYS A 11 2.59 -4.07 1.71
CA LYS A 11 3.13 -4.73 0.50
C LYS A 11 3.65 -3.74 -0.54
N ASN A 12 3.00 -2.60 -0.71
CA ASN A 12 3.44 -1.57 -1.65
C ASN A 12 4.75 -0.91 -1.20
N GLY A 13 4.94 -0.70 0.11
CA GLY A 13 6.22 -0.24 0.67
C GLY A 13 7.35 -1.23 0.41
N LYS A 14 7.09 -2.54 0.57
CA LYS A 14 8.06 -3.60 0.24
C LYS A 14 8.38 -3.64 -1.26
N ARG A 15 7.37 -3.50 -2.13
CA ARG A 15 7.56 -3.41 -3.58
C ARG A 15 8.40 -2.22 -3.98
N THR A 16 8.11 -1.04 -3.43
CA THR A 16 8.89 0.18 -3.67
C THR A 16 10.35 0.01 -3.24
N ALA A 17 10.59 -0.59 -2.08
CA ALA A 17 11.95 -0.87 -1.60
C ALA A 17 12.69 -1.86 -2.53
N LEU A 18 12.02 -2.87 -3.06
CA LEU A 18 12.59 -3.80 -4.03
C LEU A 18 12.90 -3.12 -5.37
N ILE A 19 12.02 -2.27 -5.89
CA ILE A 19 12.27 -1.49 -7.11
C ILE A 19 13.55 -0.66 -6.93
N TYR A 20 13.69 -0.01 -5.77
CA TYR A 20 14.87 0.79 -5.46
C TYR A 20 16.15 -0.08 -5.41
N LEU A 21 16.08 -1.25 -4.78
CA LEU A 21 17.19 -2.20 -4.72
C LEU A 21 17.60 -2.69 -6.12
N PHE A 22 16.61 -3.07 -6.95
CA PHE A 22 16.88 -3.50 -8.33
C PHE A 22 17.53 -2.39 -9.15
N ASN A 23 17.05 -1.16 -9.01
CA ASN A 23 17.63 0.00 -9.70
C ASN A 23 19.09 0.22 -9.31
N ASP A 24 19.39 0.19 -8.02
CA ASP A 24 20.77 0.40 -7.53
C ASP A 24 21.69 -0.77 -7.95
N LEU A 25 21.24 -2.01 -7.81
CA LEU A 25 22.02 -3.20 -8.17
C LEU A 25 22.28 -3.26 -9.68
N PHE A 26 21.24 -3.03 -10.49
CA PHE A 26 21.40 -3.00 -11.94
C PHE A 26 22.31 -1.86 -12.39
N GLY A 27 22.10 -0.66 -11.84
CA GLY A 27 22.95 0.49 -12.15
C GLY A 27 24.43 0.23 -11.85
N MET A 28 24.70 -0.34 -10.67
CA MET A 28 26.07 -0.69 -10.27
C MET A 28 26.70 -1.71 -11.25
N LEU A 29 26.00 -2.80 -11.56
CA LEU A 29 26.52 -3.83 -12.45
C LEU A 29 26.68 -3.33 -13.88
N PHE A 30 25.67 -2.67 -14.42
CA PHE A 30 25.68 -2.15 -15.79
C PHE A 30 26.81 -1.16 -16.00
N TRP A 31 26.92 -0.14 -15.14
CA TRP A 31 27.96 0.87 -15.28
C TRP A 31 29.36 0.32 -14.98
N SER A 32 29.51 -0.65 -14.09
CA SER A 32 30.80 -1.33 -13.88
C SER A 32 31.24 -2.03 -15.15
N ILE A 33 30.37 -2.82 -15.78
CA ILE A 33 30.69 -3.52 -17.02
C ILE A 33 31.01 -2.54 -18.14
N VAL A 34 30.17 -1.53 -18.36
CA VAL A 34 30.38 -0.54 -19.42
C VAL A 34 31.66 0.24 -19.20
N PHE A 35 31.85 0.76 -17.98
CA PHE A 35 33.00 1.60 -17.65
C PHE A 35 34.32 0.83 -17.80
N TYR A 36 34.42 -0.38 -17.22
CA TYR A 36 35.67 -1.16 -17.32
C TYR A 36 35.92 -1.71 -18.72
N SER A 37 34.85 -2.06 -19.47
CA SER A 37 34.99 -2.47 -20.87
C SER A 37 35.52 -1.32 -21.76
N VAL A 38 34.98 -0.11 -21.59
CA VAL A 38 35.46 1.06 -22.30
C VAL A 38 36.90 1.42 -21.88
N ASN A 39 37.20 1.35 -20.58
CA ASN A 39 38.53 1.62 -20.09
C ASN A 39 39.58 0.65 -20.60
N ALA A 40 39.22 -0.63 -20.82
CA ALA A 40 40.13 -1.61 -21.40
C ALA A 40 40.59 -1.27 -22.84
N VAL A 41 39.76 -0.50 -23.57
CA VAL A 41 40.04 -0.05 -24.95
C VAL A 41 40.70 1.35 -24.96
N VAL A 42 40.08 2.30 -24.21
CA VAL A 42 40.43 3.73 -24.24
C VAL A 42 41.56 4.08 -23.29
N HIS A 43 41.79 3.29 -22.23
CA HIS A 43 42.80 3.52 -21.20
C HIS A 43 42.70 4.92 -20.58
N PHE A 44 41.62 5.19 -19.84
CA PHE A 44 41.38 6.50 -19.25
C PHE A 44 42.53 6.99 -18.38
N PRO A 45 43.13 8.16 -18.68
CA PRO A 45 44.28 8.67 -17.95
C PRO A 45 43.96 9.08 -16.50
N PHE A 46 42.70 9.28 -16.17
CA PHE A 46 42.24 9.70 -14.85
C PHE A 46 42.03 8.55 -13.87
N MET A 47 42.22 7.29 -14.27
CA MET A 47 42.00 6.13 -13.39
C MET A 47 42.83 6.14 -12.10
N ASN A 48 44.01 6.75 -12.14
CA ASN A 48 44.89 6.87 -10.99
C ASN A 48 44.87 8.28 -10.35
N ALA A 49 43.93 9.15 -10.77
CA ALA A 49 43.82 10.48 -10.23
C ALA A 49 43.08 10.46 -8.87
N THR A 50 43.54 11.31 -7.93
CA THR A 50 42.87 11.52 -6.66
C THR A 50 41.57 12.29 -6.88
N MET A 51 40.47 11.75 -6.40
CA MET A 51 39.14 12.38 -6.53
C MET A 51 38.78 13.21 -5.31
N SER A 52 38.28 14.43 -5.53
CA SER A 52 37.71 15.23 -4.46
C SER A 52 36.32 14.72 -4.08
N PRO A 53 35.87 14.95 -2.83
CA PRO A 53 34.50 14.57 -2.41
C PRO A 53 33.39 15.14 -3.31
N VAL A 54 33.61 16.34 -3.84
CA VAL A 54 32.64 17.01 -4.76
C VAL A 54 32.58 16.25 -6.09
N LEU A 55 33.70 15.81 -6.63
CA LEU A 55 33.71 15.07 -7.89
C LEU A 55 33.07 13.69 -7.75
N ILE A 56 33.29 13.02 -6.61
CA ILE A 56 32.62 11.74 -6.29
C ILE A 56 31.10 11.91 -6.23
N ALA A 57 30.64 12.97 -5.56
CA ALA A 57 29.20 13.26 -5.48
C ALA A 57 28.59 13.57 -6.86
N LEU A 58 29.30 14.36 -7.68
CA LEU A 58 28.86 14.71 -9.04
C LEU A 58 28.75 13.44 -9.92
N LEU A 59 29.77 12.60 -9.91
CA LEU A 59 29.79 11.35 -10.68
C LEU A 59 28.65 10.42 -10.24
N ASN A 60 28.43 10.27 -8.92
CA ASN A 60 27.30 9.48 -8.40
C ASN A 60 25.96 10.00 -8.92
N THR A 61 25.77 11.33 -8.93
CA THR A 61 24.53 11.95 -9.44
C THR A 61 24.36 11.68 -10.93
N VAL A 62 25.41 11.86 -11.73
CA VAL A 62 25.39 11.61 -13.18
C VAL A 62 25.08 10.14 -13.48
N PHE A 63 25.76 9.20 -12.81
CA PHE A 63 25.50 7.77 -13.01
C PHE A 63 24.08 7.37 -12.59
N ARG A 64 23.55 7.91 -11.49
CA ARG A 64 22.17 7.65 -11.07
C ARG A 64 21.15 8.19 -12.09
N ALA A 65 21.33 9.41 -12.56
CA ALA A 65 20.47 9.99 -13.58
C ALA A 65 20.51 9.17 -14.88
N ALA A 66 21.72 8.78 -15.33
CA ALA A 66 21.88 7.94 -16.50
C ALA A 66 21.25 6.54 -16.31
N THR A 67 21.38 5.94 -15.13
CA THR A 67 20.72 4.65 -14.81
C THR A 67 19.21 4.75 -14.95
N ILE A 68 18.60 5.81 -14.41
CA ILE A 68 17.14 6.03 -14.53
C ILE A 68 16.73 6.12 -15.99
N LEU A 69 17.45 6.88 -16.81
CA LEU A 69 17.18 7.01 -18.24
C LEU A 69 17.28 5.67 -18.99
N VAL A 70 18.29 4.85 -18.67
CA VAL A 70 18.47 3.51 -19.27
C VAL A 70 17.35 2.56 -18.84
N LEU A 71 16.91 2.63 -17.57
CA LEU A 71 15.87 1.74 -17.03
C LEU A 71 14.44 2.16 -17.36
N LEU A 72 14.21 3.40 -17.76
CA LEU A 72 12.88 3.93 -18.08
C LEU A 72 12.07 3.05 -19.04
N PRO A 73 12.61 2.55 -20.17
CA PRO A 73 11.90 1.65 -21.06
C PRO A 73 11.60 0.27 -20.45
N PHE A 74 12.36 -0.13 -19.42
CA PHE A 74 12.25 -1.44 -18.77
C PHE A 74 11.39 -1.41 -17.50
N ILE A 75 10.77 -0.29 -17.15
CA ILE A 75 10.02 -0.12 -15.89
C ILE A 75 8.92 -1.18 -15.72
N LYS A 76 8.21 -1.52 -16.80
CA LYS A 76 7.17 -2.57 -16.78
C LYS A 76 7.74 -3.97 -16.51
N TRP A 77 8.98 -4.21 -16.92
CA TRP A 77 9.69 -5.46 -16.64
C TRP A 77 10.08 -5.57 -15.18
N ILE A 78 10.61 -4.48 -14.62
CA ILE A 78 10.98 -4.37 -13.19
C ILE A 78 9.72 -4.55 -12.34
N GLU A 79 8.63 -3.89 -12.68
CA GLU A 79 7.34 -4.03 -12.04
C GLU A 79 6.89 -5.50 -12.02
N LYS A 80 6.91 -6.18 -13.16
CA LYS A 80 6.53 -7.59 -13.27
C LYS A 80 7.38 -8.50 -12.38
N ILE A 81 8.69 -8.26 -12.31
CA ILE A 81 9.59 -9.02 -11.42
C ILE A 81 9.23 -8.77 -9.95
N VAL A 82 8.97 -7.52 -9.58
CA VAL A 82 8.62 -7.16 -8.21
C VAL A 82 7.29 -7.78 -7.78
N TYR A 83 6.28 -7.82 -8.66
CA TYR A 83 5.01 -8.52 -8.40
C TYR A 83 5.19 -10.05 -8.32
N LEU A 84 6.18 -10.62 -9.02
CA LEU A 84 6.52 -12.04 -8.89
C LEU A 84 7.14 -12.37 -7.52
N VAL A 85 7.94 -11.45 -6.97
CA VAL A 85 8.61 -11.60 -5.67
C VAL A 85 7.65 -11.30 -4.51
N VAL A 86 6.89 -10.20 -4.62
CA VAL A 86 5.88 -9.81 -3.63
C VAL A 86 4.51 -10.02 -4.24
N LYS A 87 4.03 -11.24 -4.17
CA LYS A 87 2.72 -11.63 -4.70
C LYS A 87 1.58 -10.98 -3.92
N ASP A 88 0.50 -10.66 -4.64
CA ASP A 88 -0.76 -10.33 -4.01
C ASP A 88 -1.31 -11.57 -3.29
N SER A 89 -1.98 -11.35 -2.17
CA SER A 89 -2.74 -12.41 -1.52
C SER A 89 -4.15 -12.47 -2.11
N PRO A 90 -4.86 -13.59 -1.98
CA PRO A 90 -6.27 -13.65 -2.37
C PRO A 90 -7.13 -12.53 -1.74
N GLU A 91 -6.77 -12.07 -0.52
CA GLU A 91 -7.43 -10.95 0.14
C GLU A 91 -7.20 -9.62 -0.62
N ASP A 92 -5.99 -9.39 -1.19
CA ASP A 92 -5.71 -8.16 -1.94
C ASP A 92 -6.43 -8.14 -3.31
N GLU A 93 -6.57 -9.32 -3.94
CA GLU A 93 -7.34 -9.47 -5.18
C GLU A 93 -8.84 -9.22 -4.92
N GLU A 94 -9.39 -9.72 -3.78
CA GLU A 94 -10.76 -9.45 -3.36
C GLU A 94 -10.97 -7.95 -3.09
N ASP A 95 -10.02 -7.30 -2.40
CA ASP A 95 -10.08 -5.87 -2.11
C ASP A 95 -10.04 -5.03 -3.39
N GLN A 96 -9.21 -5.42 -4.37
CA GLN A 96 -9.15 -4.74 -5.66
C GLN A 96 -10.45 -4.94 -6.46
N ALA A 97 -11.02 -6.15 -6.45
CA ALA A 97 -12.29 -6.43 -7.10
C ALA A 97 -13.43 -5.57 -6.51
N ASP A 98 -13.47 -5.38 -5.18
CA ASP A 98 -14.45 -4.50 -4.54
C ASP A 98 -14.27 -3.03 -4.99
N PHE A 99 -13.04 -2.55 -5.15
CA PHE A 99 -12.79 -1.20 -5.65
C PHE A 99 -13.12 -1.02 -7.13
N ASP A 100 -12.94 -2.05 -7.94
CA ASP A 100 -13.27 -2.03 -9.37
C ASP A 100 -14.80 -1.95 -9.60
N LEU A 101 -15.63 -2.24 -8.57
CA LEU A 101 -17.06 -1.98 -8.60
C LEU A 101 -17.40 -0.48 -8.64
N LEU A 102 -16.50 0.38 -8.16
CA LEU A 102 -16.72 1.83 -7.98
C LEU A 102 -16.19 2.62 -9.20
N GLU A 103 -16.53 2.18 -10.42
CA GLU A 103 -16.11 2.87 -11.64
C GLU A 103 -16.99 4.10 -11.92
N GLU A 104 -16.37 5.22 -12.28
CA GLU A 104 -17.07 6.48 -12.58
C GLU A 104 -18.11 6.35 -13.70
N ARG A 105 -17.89 5.44 -14.67
CA ARG A 105 -18.84 5.19 -15.76
C ARG A 105 -20.21 4.74 -15.28
N PHE A 106 -20.31 4.14 -14.10
CA PHE A 106 -21.61 3.70 -13.54
C PHE A 106 -22.41 4.83 -12.90
N LEU A 107 -21.79 5.99 -12.61
CA LEU A 107 -22.47 7.16 -12.06
C LEU A 107 -23.60 7.69 -12.97
N ALA A 108 -23.51 7.44 -14.30
CA ALA A 108 -24.57 7.76 -15.23
C ALA A 108 -25.84 6.90 -15.06
N TYR A 109 -25.76 5.82 -14.27
CA TYR A 109 -26.86 4.88 -14.03
C TYR A 109 -27.04 4.69 -12.52
N PRO A 110 -27.84 5.55 -11.82
CA PRO A 110 -27.93 5.60 -10.37
C PRO A 110 -28.25 4.25 -9.69
N ASP A 111 -29.18 3.46 -10.24
CA ASP A 111 -29.54 2.16 -9.65
C ASP A 111 -28.39 1.16 -9.71
N LEU A 112 -27.61 1.17 -10.79
CA LEU A 112 -26.44 0.33 -10.92
C LEU A 112 -25.33 0.79 -9.94
N ALA A 113 -25.06 2.09 -9.88
CA ALA A 113 -24.08 2.67 -8.99
C ALA A 113 -24.40 2.39 -7.52
N ILE A 114 -25.67 2.49 -7.11
CA ILE A 114 -26.15 2.11 -5.77
C ILE A 114 -25.89 0.63 -5.49
N THR A 115 -26.20 -0.24 -6.46
CA THR A 115 -25.98 -1.68 -6.32
C THR A 115 -24.49 -2.01 -6.17
N GLN A 116 -23.63 -1.42 -6.97
CA GLN A 116 -22.19 -1.60 -6.89
C GLN A 116 -21.60 -1.07 -5.58
N SER A 117 -22.04 0.13 -5.15
CA SER A 117 -21.66 0.69 -3.85
C SER A 117 -22.06 -0.23 -2.68
N HIS A 118 -23.23 -0.83 -2.75
CA HIS A 118 -23.70 -1.80 -1.74
C HIS A 118 -22.81 -3.05 -1.66
N LEU A 119 -22.38 -3.57 -2.81
CA LEU A 119 -21.45 -4.71 -2.87
C LEU A 119 -20.09 -4.37 -2.26
N ALA A 120 -19.48 -3.25 -2.65
CA ALA A 120 -18.21 -2.78 -2.10
C ALA A 120 -18.31 -2.49 -0.59
N MET A 121 -19.42 -1.88 -0.13
CA MET A 121 -19.69 -1.64 1.29
C MET A 121 -19.81 -2.97 2.08
N ASN A 122 -20.39 -4.02 1.51
CA ASN A 122 -20.42 -5.34 2.12
C ASN A 122 -19.00 -5.95 2.25
N GLY A 123 -18.12 -5.70 1.28
CA GLY A 123 -16.69 -6.03 1.38
C GLY A 123 -16.03 -5.35 2.58
N MET A 124 -16.22 -4.02 2.71
CA MET A 124 -15.74 -3.24 3.85
C MET A 124 -16.26 -3.80 5.19
N ALA A 125 -17.57 -4.08 5.29
CA ALA A 125 -18.20 -4.63 6.50
C ALA A 125 -17.57 -5.96 6.94
N LYS A 126 -17.29 -6.86 5.99
CA LYS A 126 -16.59 -8.13 6.26
C LYS A 126 -15.19 -7.89 6.82
N LYS A 127 -14.45 -6.91 6.28
CA LYS A 127 -13.11 -6.56 6.74
C LYS A 127 -13.16 -5.97 8.16
N ALA A 128 -14.03 -5.00 8.42
CA ALA A 128 -14.22 -4.39 9.73
C ALA A 128 -14.59 -5.45 10.79
N ARG A 129 -15.55 -6.32 10.48
CA ARG A 129 -15.92 -7.44 11.36
C ARG A 129 -14.75 -8.38 11.65
N LYS A 130 -13.98 -8.75 10.61
CA LYS A 130 -12.81 -9.65 10.79
C LYS A 130 -11.72 -8.96 11.61
N ASN A 131 -11.55 -7.64 11.47
CA ASN A 131 -10.55 -6.87 12.20
C ASN A 131 -10.88 -6.72 13.68
N ILE A 132 -12.12 -6.39 14.02
CA ILE A 132 -12.54 -6.28 15.45
C ILE A 132 -12.42 -7.63 16.17
N LEU A 133 -12.81 -8.75 15.53
CA LEU A 133 -12.66 -10.08 16.10
C LEU A 133 -11.17 -10.46 16.29
N ARG A 134 -10.29 -10.04 15.38
CA ARG A 134 -8.85 -10.21 15.52
C ARG A 134 -8.31 -9.41 16.71
N ALA A 135 -8.71 -8.16 16.84
CA ALA A 135 -8.33 -7.32 18.00
C ALA A 135 -8.75 -7.95 19.33
N LEU A 136 -10.00 -8.39 19.43
CA LEU A 136 -10.49 -9.07 20.63
C LEU A 136 -9.71 -10.36 20.94
N SER A 137 -9.26 -11.10 19.93
CA SER A 137 -8.46 -12.31 20.14
C SER A 137 -7.08 -12.05 20.77
N LEU A 138 -6.58 -10.80 20.75
CA LEU A 138 -5.31 -10.41 21.41
C LEU A 138 -5.39 -10.47 22.93
N PHE A 139 -6.57 -10.32 23.52
CA PHE A 139 -6.76 -10.50 24.96
C PHE A 139 -6.60 -11.94 25.42
N LEU A 140 -6.88 -12.91 24.54
CA LEU A 140 -6.70 -14.33 24.85
C LEU A 140 -5.25 -14.77 24.67
N VAL A 141 -4.64 -14.42 23.54
CA VAL A 141 -3.25 -14.73 23.22
C VAL A 141 -2.67 -13.55 22.44
N TYR A 142 -1.83 -12.76 23.10
CA TYR A 142 -1.16 -11.66 22.45
C TYR A 142 -0.13 -12.16 21.43
N SER A 143 -0.08 -11.50 20.30
CA SER A 143 0.89 -11.73 19.23
C SER A 143 1.18 -10.41 18.51
N THR A 144 2.44 -10.03 18.41
CA THR A 144 2.89 -8.84 17.68
C THR A 144 2.48 -8.92 16.19
N GLU A 145 2.49 -10.11 15.62
CA GLU A 145 2.03 -10.33 14.22
C GLU A 145 0.54 -9.99 14.07
N LYS A 146 -0.30 -10.49 14.98
CA LYS A 146 -1.74 -10.17 14.98
C LYS A 146 -1.99 -8.68 15.24
N PHE A 147 -1.24 -8.06 16.16
CA PHE A 147 -1.31 -6.63 16.43
C PHE A 147 -1.03 -5.83 15.15
N ASN A 148 0.11 -6.08 14.49
CA ASN A 148 0.47 -5.40 13.25
C ASN A 148 -0.58 -5.63 12.14
N LYS A 149 -1.21 -6.82 12.12
CA LYS A 149 -2.28 -7.13 11.18
C LYS A 149 -3.56 -6.35 11.43
N VAL A 150 -3.87 -6.00 12.69
CA VAL A 150 -4.99 -5.10 13.02
C VAL A 150 -4.75 -3.72 12.45
N GLN A 151 -3.55 -3.16 12.62
CA GLN A 151 -3.17 -1.84 12.11
C GLN A 151 -3.21 -1.82 10.56
N GLU A 152 -2.68 -2.86 9.91
CA GLU A 152 -2.71 -2.99 8.45
C GLU A 152 -4.14 -3.03 7.90
N LYS A 153 -5.05 -3.70 8.59
CA LYS A 153 -6.44 -3.85 8.14
C LYS A 153 -7.30 -2.62 8.43
N GLU A 154 -6.97 -1.84 9.44
CA GLU A 154 -7.58 -0.53 9.66
C GLU A 154 -7.24 0.42 8.51
N THR A 155 -5.96 0.57 8.13
CA THR A 155 -5.55 1.37 6.95
C THR A 155 -6.29 0.93 5.66
N LEU A 156 -6.64 -0.35 5.53
CA LEU A 156 -7.45 -0.82 4.41
C LEU A 156 -8.91 -0.37 4.55
N ILE A 157 -9.49 -0.42 5.75
CA ILE A 157 -10.87 0.01 6.02
C ILE A 157 -11.02 1.51 5.73
N ASP A 158 -10.05 2.34 6.14
CA ASP A 158 -9.98 3.76 5.80
C ASP A 158 -9.99 3.99 4.28
N LYS A 159 -9.21 3.18 3.56
CA LYS A 159 -9.18 3.25 2.09
C LYS A 159 -10.54 2.91 1.47
N TYR A 160 -11.30 2.01 2.08
CA TYR A 160 -12.69 1.74 1.66
C TYR A 160 -13.59 2.95 1.94
N GLU A 161 -13.46 3.56 3.12
CA GLU A 161 -14.20 4.77 3.50
C GLU A 161 -13.96 5.89 2.49
N ASP A 162 -12.70 6.24 2.23
CA ASP A 162 -12.33 7.27 1.28
C ASP A 162 -12.90 7.03 -0.13
N LYS A 163 -12.76 5.81 -0.65
CA LYS A 163 -13.22 5.47 -2.00
C LYS A 163 -14.74 5.42 -2.11
N LEU A 164 -15.40 4.76 -1.17
CA LEU A 164 -16.86 4.69 -1.13
C LEU A 164 -17.47 6.06 -0.86
N GLY A 165 -16.92 6.81 0.11
CA GLY A 165 -17.37 8.16 0.43
C GLY A 165 -17.27 9.10 -0.78
N THR A 166 -16.11 9.12 -1.45
CA THR A 166 -15.90 9.91 -2.67
C THR A 166 -16.87 9.52 -3.78
N TYR A 167 -17.05 8.23 -4.03
CA TYR A 167 -17.94 7.72 -5.06
C TYR A 167 -19.41 8.07 -4.79
N LEU A 168 -19.89 7.88 -3.56
CA LEU A 168 -21.25 8.22 -3.13
C LEU A 168 -21.49 9.74 -3.17
N MET A 169 -20.49 10.55 -2.82
CA MET A 169 -20.55 12.00 -2.96
C MET A 169 -20.65 12.43 -4.42
N GLN A 170 -19.85 11.84 -5.31
CA GLN A 170 -19.95 12.09 -6.75
C GLN A 170 -21.33 11.69 -7.28
N MET A 171 -21.85 10.54 -6.84
CA MET A 171 -23.19 10.11 -7.21
C MET A 171 -24.25 11.13 -6.78
N SER A 172 -24.10 11.78 -5.62
CA SER A 172 -25.06 12.79 -5.13
C SER A 172 -25.13 14.05 -5.99
N THR A 173 -24.16 14.27 -6.89
CA THR A 173 -24.20 15.40 -7.86
C THR A 173 -24.99 15.09 -9.13
N HIS A 174 -25.42 13.83 -9.33
CA HIS A 174 -26.22 13.41 -10.46
C HIS A 174 -27.72 13.46 -10.11
N GLU A 175 -28.57 13.49 -11.14
CA GLU A 175 -30.03 13.45 -10.93
C GLU A 175 -30.44 12.12 -10.31
N MET A 176 -31.04 12.18 -9.13
CA MET A 176 -31.53 11.03 -8.37
C MET A 176 -32.97 11.27 -7.91
N ASN A 177 -33.77 10.21 -7.88
CA ASN A 177 -35.07 10.27 -7.22
C ASN A 177 -34.92 10.23 -5.69
N GLY A 178 -36.02 10.59 -4.96
CA GLY A 178 -35.95 10.69 -3.51
C GLY A 178 -35.58 9.39 -2.78
N SER A 179 -35.92 8.22 -3.36
CA SER A 179 -35.52 6.92 -2.80
C SER A 179 -34.03 6.66 -2.94
N GLN A 180 -33.47 6.95 -4.12
CA GLN A 180 -32.05 6.82 -4.41
C GLN A 180 -31.21 7.75 -3.51
N ALA A 181 -31.60 9.03 -3.39
CA ALA A 181 -30.95 9.99 -2.51
C ALA A 181 -30.93 9.54 -1.05
N LYS A 182 -32.05 8.97 -0.57
CA LYS A 182 -32.13 8.40 0.79
C LYS A 182 -31.21 7.20 0.97
N GLN A 183 -31.07 6.33 -0.04
CA GLN A 183 -30.17 5.18 0.02
C GLN A 183 -28.69 5.64 0.06
N VAL A 184 -28.30 6.59 -0.79
CA VAL A 184 -26.96 7.16 -0.81
C VAL A 184 -26.60 7.78 0.53
N SER A 185 -27.50 8.60 1.10
CA SER A 185 -27.30 9.17 2.44
C SER A 185 -27.13 8.09 3.51
N LYS A 186 -27.95 7.03 3.48
CA LYS A 186 -27.80 5.90 4.40
C LYS A 186 -26.45 5.20 4.24
N PHE A 187 -25.99 4.99 3.00
CA PHE A 187 -24.70 4.36 2.75
C PHE A 187 -23.53 5.19 3.26
N LEU A 188 -23.55 6.51 3.07
CA LEU A 188 -22.54 7.41 3.61
C LEU A 188 -22.40 7.27 5.13
N HIS A 189 -23.50 7.27 5.86
CA HIS A 189 -23.46 7.04 7.31
C HIS A 189 -22.95 5.64 7.68
N THR A 190 -23.40 4.61 6.96
CA THR A 190 -22.98 3.22 7.23
C THR A 190 -21.50 3.00 6.96
N VAL A 191 -20.94 3.63 5.92
CA VAL A 191 -19.49 3.57 5.61
C VAL A 191 -18.68 4.16 6.75
N SER A 192 -19.08 5.33 7.26
CA SER A 192 -18.42 5.96 8.41
C SER A 192 -18.55 5.12 9.70
N ASP A 193 -19.68 4.41 9.91
CA ASP A 193 -19.83 3.51 11.05
C ASP A 193 -18.88 2.30 10.95
N PHE A 194 -18.60 1.79 9.74
CA PHE A 194 -17.64 0.69 9.56
C PHE A 194 -16.18 1.13 9.72
N GLU A 195 -15.83 2.35 9.33
CA GLU A 195 -14.54 2.96 9.62
C GLU A 195 -14.35 3.07 11.15
N ARG A 196 -15.31 3.65 11.88
CA ARG A 196 -15.25 3.73 13.35
C ARG A 196 -15.10 2.35 14.02
N LEU A 197 -15.66 1.30 13.42
CA LEU A 197 -15.44 -0.06 13.91
C LEU A 197 -13.97 -0.51 13.69
N GLY A 198 -13.33 -0.06 12.62
CA GLY A 198 -11.89 -0.23 12.36
C GLY A 198 -11.05 0.45 13.43
N ASP A 199 -11.34 1.73 13.74
CA ASP A 199 -10.70 2.50 14.79
C ASP A 199 -10.80 1.84 16.17
N HIS A 200 -12.00 1.35 16.50
CA HIS A 200 -12.20 0.62 17.75
C HIS A 200 -11.37 -0.67 17.79
N ALA A 201 -11.15 -1.34 16.68
CA ALA A 201 -10.27 -2.51 16.63
C ALA A 201 -8.81 -2.14 16.96
N VAL A 202 -8.33 -0.99 16.46
CA VAL A 202 -7.00 -0.46 16.82
C VAL A 202 -6.92 -0.17 18.30
N ASN A 203 -7.84 0.62 18.85
CA ASN A 203 -7.87 0.97 20.28
C ASN A 203 -7.88 -0.29 21.19
N ILE A 204 -8.67 -1.30 20.83
CA ILE A 204 -8.70 -2.60 21.53
C ILE A 204 -7.33 -3.30 21.45
N SER A 205 -6.69 -3.27 20.28
CA SER A 205 -5.38 -3.90 20.09
C SER A 205 -4.29 -3.21 20.90
N GLU A 206 -4.34 -1.89 21.05
CA GLU A 206 -3.42 -1.09 21.85
C GLU A 206 -3.58 -1.41 23.35
N VAL A 207 -4.82 -1.51 23.85
CA VAL A 207 -5.08 -1.95 25.22
C VAL A 207 -4.54 -3.36 25.47
N ALA A 208 -4.73 -4.29 24.52
CA ALA A 208 -4.18 -5.65 24.64
C ALA A 208 -2.63 -5.65 24.66
N ALA A 209 -1.99 -4.78 23.89
CA ALA A 209 -0.54 -4.61 23.90
C ALA A 209 -0.05 -4.07 25.26
N GLU A 210 -0.72 -3.07 25.81
CA GLU A 210 -0.41 -2.50 27.13
C GLU A 210 -0.55 -3.53 28.24
N LEU A 211 -1.62 -4.32 28.25
CA LEU A 211 -1.82 -5.40 29.23
C LEU A 211 -0.69 -6.45 29.14
N ASN A 212 -0.31 -6.83 27.94
CA ASN A 212 0.79 -7.77 27.71
C ASN A 212 2.14 -7.22 28.21
N GLU A 213 2.44 -5.95 27.93
CA GLU A 213 3.67 -5.27 28.36
C GLU A 213 3.73 -5.20 29.89
N LYS A 214 2.63 -4.80 30.54
CA LYS A 214 2.52 -4.66 31.99
C LYS A 214 2.29 -6.00 32.70
N LYS A 215 2.16 -7.11 31.98
CA LYS A 215 1.87 -8.46 32.51
C LYS A 215 0.62 -8.51 33.38
N ILE A 216 -0.41 -7.76 33.01
CA ILE A 216 -1.70 -7.73 33.70
C ILE A 216 -2.58 -8.83 33.12
N ALA A 217 -3.15 -9.68 33.97
CA ALA A 217 -4.16 -10.68 33.59
C ALA A 217 -5.53 -10.25 34.13
N PHE A 218 -6.58 -10.69 33.43
CA PHE A 218 -7.94 -10.54 33.94
C PHE A 218 -8.10 -11.49 35.14
N SER A 219 -8.85 -11.03 36.16
CA SER A 219 -9.28 -11.92 37.28
C SER A 219 -10.34 -12.90 36.77
N ASP A 220 -10.35 -14.09 37.36
CA ASP A 220 -11.40 -15.09 37.15
C ASP A 220 -12.77 -14.58 37.62
#